data_34587bd33b38491a52ceed2bf89e6b78
#
_entry.id   34587bd33b38491a52ceed2bf89e6b78
#
_cell.length_a   1.000
_cell.length_b   1.000
_cell.length_c   1.000
_cell.angle_alpha   90.00
_cell.angle_beta   90.00
_cell.angle_gamma   90.00
#
_symmetry.space_group_name_H-M   'P 1'
#
loop_
_entity.id
_entity.type
_entity.pdbx_description
1 polymer ?
#
loop_
_entity_poly.entity_id
_entity_poly.type
_entity_poly.pdbx_seq_one_letter_code
_entity_poly.pdbx_strand_id
1 'polypeptide(L)'
;MNEKEKEQEKKYLEAVDVSYSYGLAKSMERIKSNPALGFRTAGSRAEFETGEMLRQEMERIGLKDIHKDRLCLDGWEFEKAVLRFEDRDGVRHEIQLGAYQTNFVT
;
A
#
# COMPACT_ATOMS: atom_id res chain seq x y z
N MET A 1 -34.93 6.62 11.44
CA MET A 1 -33.87 6.87 12.44
C MET A 1 -34.43 7.78 13.53
N ASN A 2 -34.42 7.31 14.77
CA ASN A 2 -34.91 8.09 15.91
C ASN A 2 -33.84 9.10 16.39
N GLU A 3 -34.21 10.03 17.30
CA GLU A 3 -33.29 11.07 17.78
C GLU A 3 -32.05 10.52 18.49
N LYS A 4 -32.20 9.40 19.21
CA LYS A 4 -31.09 8.74 19.90
C LYS A 4 -30.07 8.16 18.89
N GLU A 5 -30.55 7.57 17.82
CA GLU A 5 -29.72 7.06 16.73
C GLU A 5 -28.96 8.18 16.01
N LYS A 6 -29.65 9.30 15.75
CA LYS A 6 -29.01 10.49 15.15
C LYS A 6 -27.93 11.08 16.06
N GLU A 7 -28.16 11.12 17.35
CA GLU A 7 -27.14 11.62 18.29
C GLU A 7 -25.93 10.67 18.38
N GLN A 8 -26.16 9.36 18.32
CA GLN A 8 -25.07 8.37 18.28
C GLN A 8 -24.28 8.48 17.00
N GLU A 9 -24.94 8.61 15.85
CA GLU A 9 -24.28 8.82 14.55
C GLU A 9 -23.42 10.09 14.56
N LYS A 10 -23.96 11.19 15.10
CA LYS A 10 -23.22 12.44 15.21
C LYS A 10 -21.95 12.28 16.05
N LYS A 11 -22.05 11.65 17.22
CA LYS A 11 -20.90 11.37 18.08
C LYS A 11 -19.86 10.50 17.39
N TYR A 12 -20.29 9.51 16.61
CA TYR A 12 -19.40 8.66 15.83
C TYR A 12 -18.66 9.47 14.78
N LEU A 13 -19.38 10.31 14.01
CA LEU A 13 -18.77 11.15 12.98
C LEU A 13 -17.77 12.17 13.56
N GLU A 14 -18.10 12.76 14.72
CA GLU A 14 -17.20 13.69 15.43
C GLU A 14 -15.93 13.01 15.95
N ALA A 15 -15.98 11.70 16.21
CA ALA A 15 -14.84 10.91 16.67
C ALA A 15 -13.92 10.45 15.53
N VAL A 16 -14.33 10.60 14.25
CA VAL A 16 -13.49 10.25 13.11
C VAL A 16 -12.28 11.19 13.01
N ASP A 17 -11.10 10.62 13.09
CA ASP A 17 -9.84 11.36 12.96
C ASP A 17 -9.19 11.11 11.59
N VAL A 18 -9.40 12.03 10.66
CA VAL A 18 -8.83 11.98 9.31
C VAL A 18 -7.31 12.10 9.35
N SER A 19 -6.75 12.87 10.27
CA SER A 19 -5.30 13.03 10.42
C SER A 19 -4.63 11.72 10.83
N TYR A 20 -5.27 10.95 11.72
CA TYR A 20 -4.82 9.62 12.10
C TYR A 20 -4.82 8.66 10.88
N SER A 21 -5.91 8.61 10.14
CA SER A 21 -6.04 7.76 8.95
C SER A 21 -5.01 8.11 7.88
N TYR A 22 -4.80 9.40 7.64
CA TYR A 22 -3.80 9.89 6.69
C TYR A 22 -2.37 9.56 7.15
N GLY A 23 -2.07 9.74 8.43
CA GLY A 23 -0.78 9.37 9.02
C GLY A 23 -0.47 7.88 8.90
N LEU A 24 -1.47 7.02 9.10
CA LEU A 24 -1.35 5.58 8.89
C LEU A 24 -1.08 5.24 7.41
N ALA A 25 -1.80 5.84 6.48
CA ALA A 25 -1.57 5.69 5.05
C ALA A 25 -0.14 6.11 4.64
N LYS A 26 0.35 7.22 5.17
CA LYS A 26 1.73 7.69 4.99
C LYS A 26 2.78 6.69 5.52
N SER A 27 2.50 6.06 6.63
CA SER A 27 3.37 5.02 7.18
C SER A 27 3.43 3.79 6.28
N MET A 28 2.32 3.39 5.70
CA MET A 28 2.23 2.29 4.74
C MET A 28 3.00 2.59 3.44
N GLU A 29 3.01 3.83 2.98
CA GLU A 29 3.72 4.26 1.78
C GLU A 29 5.24 4.00 1.84
N ARG A 30 5.81 3.96 3.04
CA ARG A 30 7.24 3.70 3.25
C ARG A 30 7.66 2.26 3.01
N ILE A 31 6.72 1.33 3.06
CA ILE A 31 6.97 -0.11 2.87
C ILE A 31 6.71 -0.43 1.40
N LYS A 32 7.78 -0.70 0.65
CA LYS A 32 7.76 -0.83 -0.81
C LYS A 32 8.38 -2.14 -1.24
N SER A 33 7.80 -2.81 -2.23
CA SER A 33 8.44 -3.96 -2.90
C SER A 33 9.45 -3.53 -3.96
N ASN A 34 9.28 -2.33 -4.52
CA ASN A 34 10.23 -1.73 -5.46
C ASN A 34 10.62 -0.33 -4.99
N PRO A 35 11.90 -0.08 -4.66
CA PRO A 35 12.36 1.21 -4.14
C PRO A 35 12.21 2.38 -5.12
N ALA A 36 12.35 2.11 -6.42
CA ALA A 36 12.29 3.12 -7.47
C ALA A 36 10.86 3.54 -7.80
N LEU A 37 9.94 2.57 -7.91
CA LEU A 37 8.57 2.78 -8.34
C LEU A 37 7.56 2.87 -7.19
N GLY A 38 7.92 2.38 -6.01
CA GLY A 38 7.17 2.60 -4.77
C GLY A 38 5.91 1.77 -4.58
N PHE A 39 5.67 0.74 -5.37
CA PHE A 39 4.50 -0.13 -5.24
C PHE A 39 4.73 -1.29 -4.25
N ARG A 40 3.64 -1.95 -3.85
CA ARG A 40 3.60 -3.20 -3.09
C ARG A 40 2.83 -4.23 -3.89
N THR A 41 3.51 -5.27 -4.34
CA THR A 41 2.85 -6.37 -5.05
C THR A 41 2.25 -7.37 -4.07
N ALA A 42 1.12 -7.97 -4.46
CA ALA A 42 0.52 -9.07 -3.71
C ALA A 42 1.51 -10.25 -3.60
N GLY A 43 1.61 -10.85 -2.42
CA GLY A 43 2.55 -11.93 -2.12
C GLY A 43 3.99 -11.46 -1.85
N SER A 44 4.29 -10.17 -1.92
CA SER A 44 5.62 -9.64 -1.62
C SER A 44 5.90 -9.57 -0.12
N ARG A 45 7.18 -9.51 0.23
CA ARG A 45 7.60 -9.25 1.62
C ARG A 45 7.06 -7.91 2.14
N ALA A 46 7.01 -6.88 1.28
CA ALA A 46 6.48 -5.58 1.64
C ALA A 46 4.98 -5.62 1.98
N GLU A 47 4.18 -6.44 1.29
CA GLU A 47 2.79 -6.70 1.65
C GLU A 47 2.68 -7.36 3.03
N PHE A 48 3.50 -8.39 3.29
CA PHE A 48 3.53 -9.05 4.60
C PHE A 48 3.91 -8.07 5.72
N GLU A 49 4.95 -7.27 5.54
CA GLU A 49 5.39 -6.27 6.53
C GLU A 49 4.31 -5.19 6.79
N THR A 50 3.61 -4.76 5.75
CA THR A 50 2.47 -3.84 5.88
C THR A 50 1.33 -4.48 6.66
N GLY A 51 1.02 -5.74 6.39
CA GLY A 51 0.03 -6.50 7.14
C GLY A 51 0.38 -6.65 8.62
N GLU A 52 1.66 -6.84 8.96
CA GLU A 52 2.12 -6.89 10.35
C GLU A 52 1.99 -5.53 11.03
N MET A 53 2.36 -4.45 10.35
CA MET A 53 2.18 -3.08 10.86
C MET A 53 0.71 -2.80 11.18
N LEU A 54 -0.20 -3.14 10.27
CA LEU A 54 -1.64 -2.96 10.49
C LEU A 54 -2.17 -3.83 11.63
N ARG A 55 -1.73 -5.09 11.73
CA ARG A 55 -2.10 -5.98 12.83
C ARG A 55 -1.71 -5.39 14.19
N GLN A 56 -0.47 -4.91 14.30
CA GLN A 56 0.03 -4.27 15.53
C GLN A 56 -0.77 -3.02 15.87
N GLU A 57 -1.12 -2.21 14.87
CA GLU A 57 -1.92 -1.01 15.08
C GLU A 57 -3.35 -1.34 15.53
N MET A 58 -3.97 -2.38 14.96
CA MET A 58 -5.27 -2.88 15.40
C MET A 58 -5.25 -3.33 16.86
N GLU A 59 -4.20 -4.03 17.29
CA GLU A 59 -4.00 -4.42 18.68
C GLU A 59 -3.82 -3.21 19.59
N ARG A 60 -3.01 -2.24 19.16
CA ARG A 60 -2.72 -1.00 19.90
C ARG A 60 -3.99 -0.19 20.21
N ILE A 61 -4.91 -0.10 19.24
CA ILE A 61 -6.19 0.60 19.41
C ILE A 61 -7.26 -0.23 20.13
N GLY A 62 -6.94 -1.46 20.51
CA GLY A 62 -7.77 -2.30 21.36
C GLY A 62 -8.76 -3.21 20.64
N LEU A 63 -8.60 -3.42 19.33
CA LEU A 63 -9.41 -4.43 18.62
C LEU A 63 -9.12 -5.83 19.14
N LYS A 64 -10.13 -6.70 19.08
CA LYS A 64 -10.08 -8.10 19.53
C LYS A 64 -10.24 -9.04 18.35
N ASP A 65 -9.85 -10.30 18.54
CA ASP A 65 -10.02 -11.38 17.58
C ASP A 65 -9.36 -11.09 16.21
N ILE A 66 -8.19 -10.45 16.24
CA ILE A 66 -7.42 -10.12 15.05
C ILE A 66 -6.73 -11.37 14.53
N HIS A 67 -6.99 -11.75 13.29
CA HIS A 67 -6.35 -12.87 12.63
C HIS A 67 -6.02 -12.56 11.18
N LYS A 68 -5.16 -13.36 10.59
CA LYS A 68 -4.78 -13.31 9.19
C LYS A 68 -5.20 -14.59 8.49
N ASP A 69 -5.92 -14.47 7.41
CA ASP A 69 -6.23 -15.57 6.52
C ASP A 69 -5.07 -15.81 5.55
N ARG A 70 -4.69 -17.07 5.38
CA ARG A 70 -3.64 -17.45 4.43
C ARG A 70 -4.23 -17.70 3.05
N LEU A 71 -3.64 -17.04 2.06
CA LEU A 71 -3.92 -17.26 0.65
C LEU A 71 -2.64 -17.75 -0.03
N CYS A 72 -2.81 -18.62 -1.04
CA CYS A 72 -1.74 -18.92 -1.98
C CYS A 72 -1.92 -18.06 -3.23
N LEU A 73 -0.89 -17.32 -3.57
CA LEU A 73 -0.84 -16.45 -4.74
C LEU A 73 0.42 -16.73 -5.54
N ASP A 74 0.35 -16.55 -6.85
CA ASP A 74 1.54 -16.52 -7.67
C ASP A 74 2.38 -15.29 -7.31
N GLY A 75 3.64 -15.53 -6.96
CA GLY A 75 4.58 -14.45 -6.67
C GLY A 75 5.02 -13.75 -7.96
N TRP A 76 5.17 -12.45 -7.90
CA TRP A 76 5.74 -11.65 -8.97
C TRP A 76 6.60 -10.54 -8.38
N GLU A 77 7.83 -10.47 -8.86
CA GLU A 77 8.77 -9.41 -8.49
C GLU A 77 9.25 -8.68 -9.74
N PHE A 78 9.29 -7.37 -9.64
CA PHE A 78 9.81 -6.51 -10.69
C PHE A 78 11.17 -5.96 -10.25
N GLU A 79 12.21 -6.29 -10.99
CA GLU A 79 13.54 -5.81 -10.69
C GLU A 79 13.80 -4.46 -11.36
N LYS A 80 13.74 -4.41 -12.69
CA LYS A 80 14.10 -3.21 -13.43
C LYS A 80 13.61 -3.25 -14.88
N ALA A 81 13.10 -2.12 -15.35
CA ALA A 81 12.94 -1.82 -16.76
C ALA A 81 13.34 -0.36 -17.02
N VAL A 82 14.11 -0.12 -18.06
CA VAL A 82 14.68 1.20 -18.34
C VAL A 82 14.57 1.48 -19.84
N LEU A 83 14.03 2.64 -20.17
CA LEU A 83 14.09 3.21 -21.52
C LEU A 83 15.26 4.19 -21.58
N ARG A 84 16.17 3.96 -22.53
CA ARG A 84 17.26 4.87 -22.84
C ARG A 84 17.12 5.38 -24.28
N PHE A 85 17.22 6.66 -24.43
CA PHE A 85 17.19 7.29 -25.78
C PHE A 85 18.05 8.55 -25.79
N GLU A 86 18.40 8.97 -27.00
CA GLU A 86 19.08 10.22 -27.26
C GLU A 86 18.09 11.16 -27.96
N ASP A 87 18.01 12.39 -27.51
CA ASP A 87 17.14 13.40 -28.12
C ASP A 87 17.80 14.04 -29.35
N ARG A 88 17.08 14.98 -29.98
CA ARG A 88 17.57 15.68 -31.19
C ARG A 88 18.81 16.53 -30.96
N ASP A 89 19.06 16.91 -29.71
CA ASP A 89 20.20 17.73 -29.30
C ASP A 89 21.40 16.86 -28.85
N GLY A 90 21.28 15.53 -28.98
CA GLY A 90 22.31 14.57 -28.60
C GLY A 90 22.39 14.31 -27.09
N VAL A 91 21.37 14.71 -26.32
CA VAL A 91 21.31 14.48 -24.88
C VAL A 91 20.73 13.09 -24.60
N ARG A 92 21.43 12.32 -23.78
CA ARG A 92 20.99 10.99 -23.37
C ARG A 92 20.05 11.08 -22.19
N HIS A 93 18.94 10.36 -22.32
CA HIS A 93 17.89 10.26 -21.30
C HIS A 93 17.74 8.81 -20.84
N GLU A 94 17.41 8.66 -19.55
CA GLU A 94 17.06 7.38 -18.97
C GLU A 94 15.75 7.55 -18.18
N ILE A 95 14.75 6.72 -18.49
CA ILE A 95 13.45 6.72 -17.83
C ILE A 95 13.22 5.35 -17.20
N GLN A 96 12.91 5.32 -15.91
CA GLN A 96 12.48 4.10 -15.24
C GLN A 96 11.06 3.76 -15.65
N LEU A 97 10.85 2.53 -16.10
CA LEU A 97 9.55 2.01 -16.51
C LEU A 97 9.01 1.06 -15.44
N GLY A 98 7.68 0.99 -15.32
CA GLY A 98 6.99 -0.04 -14.58
C GLY A 98 6.63 -1.23 -15.49
N ALA A 99 6.07 -2.26 -14.90
CA ALA A 99 5.51 -3.40 -15.61
C ALA A 99 4.18 -3.83 -14.96
N TYR A 100 3.35 -4.50 -15.72
CA TYR A 100 2.13 -5.11 -15.20
C TYR A 100 2.47 -6.41 -14.49
N GLN A 101 1.82 -6.64 -13.34
CA GLN A 101 1.91 -7.91 -12.63
C GLN A 101 1.50 -9.07 -13.55
N THR A 102 2.20 -10.19 -13.45
CA THR A 102 1.98 -11.38 -14.29
C THR A 102 2.30 -11.23 -15.78
N ASN A 103 2.92 -10.13 -16.17
CA ASN A 103 3.43 -9.98 -17.53
C ASN A 103 4.84 -10.57 -17.61
N PHE A 104 4.98 -11.71 -18.28
CA PHE A 104 6.26 -12.41 -18.46
C PHE A 104 6.88 -12.05 -19.79
N VAL A 105 8.18 -11.75 -19.75
CA VAL A 105 9.02 -11.74 -20.95
C VAL A 105 9.57 -13.16 -21.11
N THR A 106 9.15 -13.79 -22.14
CA THR A 106 9.72 -15.09 -22.56
C THR A 106 10.98 -14.86 -23.39
#